data_e988c0abe4cce99369018cd661c2c7d2
#
_entry.id   e988c0abe4cce99369018cd661c2c7d2
#
_cell.length_a   1.000
_cell.length_b   1.000
_cell.length_c   1.000
_cell.angle_alpha   90.00
_cell.angle_beta   90.00
_cell.angle_gamma   90.00
#
_symmetry.space_group_name_H-M   'P 1'
#
loop_
_entity.id
_entity.type
_entity.pdbx_description
1 polymer ?
#
loop_
_entity_poly.entity_id
_entity_poly.type
_entity_poly.pdbx_seq_one_letter_code
_entity_poly.pdbx_strand_id
1 'polypeptide(L)'
;MKQKKNGFFITIMLLLISLAFIVTVSVVFNNIKTNLEREIISSLSEEAEENAALIKKEIDAKFGVLQSFANELSSTGDEIAEIRDMQSFVEVYNFRRMGFVDLNGIAKTTDGFEKDLSFREFYQVGLKGESFITESLQDTVGDY
;
A
#
# COMPACT_ATOMS: atom_id res chain seq x y z
N MET A 1 -24.85 37.78 -65.68
CA MET A 1 -23.57 37.29 -65.13
C MET A 1 -23.24 37.65 -63.67
N LYS A 2 -23.98 38.55 -62.95
CA LYS A 2 -23.75 38.92 -61.54
C LYS A 2 -24.20 37.84 -60.51
N GLN A 3 -25.19 37.05 -60.80
CA GLN A 3 -25.76 36.09 -59.82
C GLN A 3 -24.83 34.86 -59.55
N LYS A 4 -24.04 34.41 -60.49
CA LYS A 4 -23.08 33.32 -60.30
C LYS A 4 -21.90 33.67 -59.39
N LYS A 5 -21.49 34.92 -59.31
CA LYS A 5 -20.40 35.40 -58.43
C LYS A 5 -20.79 35.39 -56.95
N ASN A 6 -22.05 35.73 -56.65
CA ASN A 6 -22.54 35.79 -55.26
C ASN A 6 -22.66 34.35 -54.63
N GLY A 7 -23.12 33.38 -55.43
CA GLY A 7 -23.20 31.99 -54.95
C GLY A 7 -21.82 31.41 -54.61
N PHE A 8 -20.82 31.64 -55.43
CA PHE A 8 -19.45 31.19 -55.16
C PHE A 8 -18.83 31.83 -53.91
N PHE A 9 -19.08 33.10 -53.66
CA PHE A 9 -18.61 33.80 -52.47
C PHE A 9 -19.25 33.26 -51.18
N ILE A 10 -20.57 32.99 -51.20
CA ILE A 10 -21.30 32.40 -50.07
C ILE A 10 -20.75 30.98 -49.76
N THR A 11 -20.48 30.16 -50.76
CA THR A 11 -19.94 28.83 -50.57
C THR A 11 -18.54 28.86 -49.91
N ILE A 12 -17.68 29.76 -50.31
CA ILE A 12 -16.34 29.94 -49.69
C ILE A 12 -16.48 30.40 -48.24
N MET A 13 -17.38 31.34 -47.96
CA MET A 13 -17.61 31.82 -46.62
C MET A 13 -18.14 30.71 -45.68
N LEU A 14 -19.04 29.87 -46.15
CA LEU A 14 -19.53 28.71 -45.39
C LEU A 14 -18.41 27.68 -45.12
N LEU A 15 -17.54 27.45 -46.12
CA LEU A 15 -16.36 26.57 -45.96
C LEU A 15 -15.39 27.11 -44.93
N LEU A 16 -15.13 28.39 -44.89
CA LEU A 16 -14.24 29.02 -43.89
C LEU A 16 -14.82 28.95 -42.48
N ILE A 17 -16.14 29.17 -42.35
CA ILE A 17 -16.83 29.07 -41.04
C ILE A 17 -16.80 27.62 -40.53
N SER A 18 -17.05 26.64 -41.41
CA SER A 18 -16.99 25.21 -41.00
C SER A 18 -15.57 24.79 -40.61
N LEU A 19 -14.55 25.26 -41.30
CA LEU A 19 -13.15 25.01 -40.97
C LEU A 19 -12.79 25.62 -39.60
N ALA A 20 -13.17 26.88 -39.37
CA ALA A 20 -12.94 27.54 -38.10
C ALA A 20 -13.62 26.79 -36.93
N PHE A 21 -14.84 26.32 -37.15
CA PHE A 21 -15.57 25.52 -36.15
C PHE A 21 -14.85 24.22 -35.79
N ILE A 22 -14.39 23.47 -36.80
CA ILE A 22 -13.64 22.21 -36.62
C ILE A 22 -12.35 22.46 -35.82
N VAL A 23 -11.60 23.53 -36.16
CA VAL A 23 -10.38 23.87 -35.41
C VAL A 23 -10.69 24.21 -33.95
N THR A 24 -11.74 25.01 -33.73
CA THR A 24 -12.14 25.39 -32.36
C THR A 24 -12.51 24.17 -31.54
N VAL A 25 -13.35 23.27 -32.07
CA VAL A 25 -13.74 22.03 -31.41
C VAL A 25 -12.53 21.15 -31.12
N SER A 26 -11.61 21.02 -32.06
CA SER A 26 -10.38 20.23 -31.86
C SER A 26 -9.50 20.79 -30.75
N VAL A 27 -9.33 22.10 -30.67
CA VAL A 27 -8.54 22.75 -29.60
C VAL A 27 -9.21 22.56 -28.25
N VAL A 28 -10.53 22.77 -28.16
CA VAL A 28 -11.30 22.59 -26.90
C VAL A 28 -11.20 21.13 -26.45
N PHE A 29 -11.40 20.19 -27.36
CA PHE A 29 -11.32 18.75 -27.02
C PHE A 29 -9.93 18.35 -26.51
N ASN A 30 -8.86 18.82 -27.15
CA ASN A 30 -7.51 18.55 -26.71
C ASN A 30 -7.21 19.15 -25.33
N ASN A 31 -7.67 20.37 -25.06
CA ASN A 31 -7.49 21.02 -23.76
C ASN A 31 -8.24 20.27 -22.65
N ILE A 32 -9.48 19.86 -22.90
CA ILE A 32 -10.28 19.08 -21.95
C ILE A 32 -9.58 17.75 -21.66
N LYS A 33 -9.15 17.02 -22.70
CA LYS A 33 -8.46 15.74 -22.53
C LYS A 33 -7.20 15.88 -21.67
N THR A 34 -6.35 16.85 -21.98
CA THR A 34 -5.09 17.07 -21.25
C THR A 34 -5.35 17.48 -19.79
N ASN A 35 -6.36 18.29 -19.54
CA ASN A 35 -6.69 18.70 -18.17
C ASN A 35 -7.26 17.54 -17.36
N LEU A 36 -8.14 16.72 -17.95
CA LEU A 36 -8.67 15.52 -17.30
C LEU A 36 -7.56 14.50 -16.99
N GLU A 37 -6.65 14.26 -17.93
CA GLU A 37 -5.53 13.34 -17.69
C GLU A 37 -4.64 13.81 -16.53
N ARG A 38 -4.34 15.11 -16.45
CA ARG A 38 -3.56 15.69 -15.35
C ARG A 38 -4.29 15.58 -14.00
N GLU A 39 -5.57 15.92 -14.00
CA GLU A 39 -6.40 15.86 -12.78
C GLU A 39 -6.51 14.43 -12.25
N ILE A 40 -6.74 13.46 -13.12
CA ILE A 40 -6.79 12.03 -12.76
C ILE A 40 -5.44 11.57 -12.20
N ILE A 41 -4.33 11.87 -12.88
CA ILE A 41 -3.00 11.46 -12.41
C ILE A 41 -2.67 12.11 -11.06
N SER A 42 -2.97 13.39 -10.90
CA SER A 42 -2.75 14.12 -9.64
C SER A 42 -3.57 13.52 -8.50
N SER A 43 -4.85 13.26 -8.73
CA SER A 43 -5.76 12.67 -7.73
C SER A 43 -5.34 11.26 -7.33
N LEU A 44 -4.96 10.42 -8.31
CA LEU A 44 -4.46 9.06 -8.03
C LEU A 44 -3.13 9.07 -7.26
N SER A 45 -2.24 10.02 -7.56
CA SER A 45 -0.97 10.15 -6.85
C SER A 45 -1.19 10.57 -5.39
N GLU A 46 -2.07 11.55 -5.16
CA GLU A 46 -2.44 12.02 -3.82
C GLU A 46 -3.08 10.91 -2.99
N GLU A 47 -4.03 10.18 -3.56
CA GLU A 47 -4.69 9.03 -2.92
C GLU A 47 -3.67 7.92 -2.59
N ALA A 48 -2.74 7.64 -3.49
CA ALA A 48 -1.68 6.65 -3.26
C ALA A 48 -0.74 7.06 -2.13
N GLU A 49 -0.34 8.33 -2.05
CA GLU A 49 0.49 8.86 -0.96
C GLU A 49 -0.24 8.81 0.39
N GLU A 50 -1.52 9.17 0.41
CA GLU A 50 -2.34 9.12 1.61
C GLU A 50 -2.50 7.70 2.13
N ASN A 51 -2.82 6.75 1.23
CA ASN A 51 -2.93 5.33 1.57
C ASN A 51 -1.59 4.75 2.05
N ALA A 52 -0.47 5.11 1.44
CA ALA A 52 0.86 4.69 1.87
C ALA A 52 1.19 5.23 3.28
N ALA A 53 0.82 6.47 3.58
CA ALA A 53 1.01 7.05 4.91
C ALA A 53 0.15 6.36 5.98
N LEU A 54 -1.09 5.99 5.66
CA LEU A 54 -1.97 5.22 6.55
C LEU A 54 -1.41 3.83 6.85
N ILE A 55 -0.97 3.10 5.81
CA ILE A 55 -0.33 1.78 5.97
C ILE A 55 0.91 1.89 6.84
N LYS A 56 1.77 2.87 6.59
CA LYS A 56 2.96 3.11 7.40
C LYS A 56 2.60 3.35 8.87
N LYS A 57 1.62 4.19 9.13
CA LYS A 57 1.14 4.47 10.50
C LYS A 57 0.63 3.22 11.21
N GLU A 58 -0.09 2.36 10.50
CA GLU A 58 -0.58 1.10 11.04
C GLU A 58 0.59 0.14 11.38
N ILE A 59 1.57 0.04 10.50
CA ILE A 59 2.78 -0.76 10.71
C ILE A 59 3.54 -0.23 11.94
N ASP A 60 3.79 1.08 12.02
CA ASP A 60 4.50 1.70 13.14
C ASP A 60 3.76 1.47 14.46
N ALA A 61 2.43 1.52 14.47
CA ALA A 61 1.61 1.22 15.64
C ALA A 61 1.75 -0.25 16.08
N LYS A 62 1.72 -1.20 15.13
CA LYS A 62 1.92 -2.62 15.43
C LYS A 62 3.33 -2.90 15.96
N PHE A 63 4.36 -2.23 15.45
CA PHE A 63 5.70 -2.31 16.01
C PHE A 63 5.77 -1.78 17.45
N GLY A 64 5.13 -0.66 17.73
CA GLY A 64 5.05 -0.12 19.10
C GLY A 64 4.43 -1.10 20.09
N VAL A 65 3.36 -1.79 19.68
CA VAL A 65 2.73 -2.85 20.47
C VAL A 65 3.69 -4.00 20.74
N LEU A 66 4.34 -4.52 19.68
CA LEU A 66 5.31 -5.63 19.81
C LEU A 66 6.49 -5.27 20.69
N GLN A 67 7.01 -4.05 20.59
CA GLN A 67 8.12 -3.57 21.41
C GLN A 67 7.72 -3.43 22.88
N SER A 68 6.51 -2.91 23.16
CA SER A 68 5.99 -2.82 24.51
C SER A 68 5.84 -4.21 25.15
N PHE A 69 5.32 -5.14 24.38
CA PHE A 69 5.16 -6.52 24.80
C PHE A 69 6.52 -7.22 25.06
N ALA A 70 7.49 -7.04 24.16
CA ALA A 70 8.83 -7.59 24.35
C ALA A 70 9.53 -7.06 25.63
N ASN A 71 9.31 -5.78 25.94
CA ASN A 71 9.83 -5.19 27.18
C ASN A 71 9.17 -5.78 28.44
N GLU A 72 7.88 -6.10 28.37
CA GLU A 72 7.13 -6.72 29.46
C GLU A 72 7.60 -8.16 29.68
N LEU A 73 7.72 -8.96 28.62
CA LEU A 73 8.22 -10.34 28.66
C LEU A 73 9.60 -10.45 29.29
N SER A 74 10.51 -9.53 28.95
CA SER A 74 11.88 -9.56 29.47
C SER A 74 11.95 -9.46 31.01
N SER A 75 10.85 -9.07 31.63
CA SER A 75 10.74 -8.92 33.10
C SER A 75 10.14 -10.14 33.81
N THR A 76 9.45 -11.02 33.11
CA THR A 76 8.60 -12.06 33.75
C THR A 76 9.29 -13.42 33.81
N GLY A 77 10.04 -13.82 32.79
CA GLY A 77 10.83 -15.08 32.77
C GLY A 77 10.03 -16.38 32.84
N ASP A 78 8.71 -16.35 32.67
CA ASP A 78 7.81 -17.50 32.67
C ASP A 78 7.24 -17.72 31.26
N GLU A 79 7.78 -18.69 30.55
CA GLU A 79 7.43 -19.04 29.16
C GLU A 79 5.94 -19.35 28.94
N ILE A 80 5.28 -19.97 29.92
CA ILE A 80 3.86 -20.34 29.82
C ILE A 80 2.96 -19.11 29.98
N ALA A 81 3.34 -18.20 30.88
CA ALA A 81 2.67 -16.93 31.04
C ALA A 81 2.82 -16.08 29.78
N GLU A 82 4.01 -16.05 29.19
CA GLU A 82 4.34 -15.33 27.96
C GLU A 82 3.43 -15.74 26.79
N ILE A 83 3.23 -17.03 26.54
CA ILE A 83 2.34 -17.51 25.45
C ILE A 83 0.87 -17.12 25.70
N ARG A 84 0.42 -17.19 26.95
CA ARG A 84 -0.96 -16.80 27.31
C ARG A 84 -1.21 -15.32 27.11
N ASP A 85 -0.25 -14.50 27.48
CA ASP A 85 -0.35 -13.05 27.33
C ASP A 85 -0.30 -12.67 25.85
N MET A 86 0.55 -13.30 25.03
CA MET A 86 0.54 -13.14 23.56
C MET A 86 -0.80 -13.49 22.94
N GLN A 87 -1.53 -14.50 23.46
CA GLN A 87 -2.85 -14.87 22.95
C GLN A 87 -3.84 -13.69 23.08
N SER A 88 -3.82 -13.00 24.22
CA SER A 88 -4.64 -11.80 24.42
C SER A 88 -4.30 -10.68 23.44
N PHE A 89 -3.03 -10.49 23.14
CA PHE A 89 -2.59 -9.49 22.16
C PHE A 89 -3.01 -9.85 20.72
N VAL A 90 -2.98 -11.13 20.36
CA VAL A 90 -3.47 -11.61 19.04
C VAL A 90 -4.91 -11.18 18.83
N GLU A 91 -5.78 -11.35 19.82
CA GLU A 91 -7.19 -11.00 19.76
C GLU A 91 -7.41 -9.47 19.72
N VAL A 92 -6.77 -8.74 20.64
CA VAL A 92 -6.97 -7.29 20.80
C VAL A 92 -6.44 -6.50 19.60
N TYR A 93 -5.28 -6.88 19.07
CA TYR A 93 -4.60 -6.12 17.99
C TYR A 93 -4.77 -6.74 16.60
N ASN A 94 -5.62 -7.76 16.49
CA ASN A 94 -5.93 -8.44 15.24
C ASN A 94 -4.68 -8.95 14.51
N PHE A 95 -3.78 -9.61 15.25
CA PHE A 95 -2.71 -10.37 14.66
C PHE A 95 -3.23 -11.75 14.23
N ARG A 96 -2.72 -12.29 13.15
CA ARG A 96 -3.03 -13.68 12.76
C ARG A 96 -2.43 -14.67 13.76
N ARG A 97 -1.22 -14.36 14.25
CA ARG A 97 -0.40 -15.18 15.13
C ARG A 97 0.66 -14.31 15.77
N MET A 98 1.04 -14.62 16.99
CA MET A 98 2.24 -14.11 17.64
C MET A 98 3.11 -15.25 18.10
N GLY A 99 4.38 -14.97 18.31
CA GLY A 99 5.34 -15.92 18.85
C GLY A 99 6.63 -15.22 19.24
N PHE A 100 7.45 -15.95 19.98
CA PHE A 100 8.82 -15.55 20.27
C PHE A 100 9.79 -16.58 19.72
N VAL A 101 11.03 -16.17 19.51
CA VAL A 101 12.13 -17.06 19.12
C VAL A 101 13.20 -16.92 20.20
N ASP A 102 13.57 -18.05 20.79
CA ASP A 102 14.60 -18.09 21.83
C ASP A 102 16.00 -17.87 21.24
N LEU A 103 17.01 -17.78 22.13
CA LEU A 103 18.41 -17.59 21.72
C LEU A 103 19.02 -18.80 20.97
N ASN A 104 18.32 -19.94 20.95
CA ASN A 104 18.70 -21.11 20.17
C ASN A 104 18.06 -21.12 18.78
N GLY A 105 17.19 -20.14 18.49
CA GLY A 105 16.46 -20.04 17.23
C GLY A 105 15.15 -20.82 17.19
N ILE A 106 14.69 -21.37 18.32
CA ILE A 106 13.44 -22.12 18.40
C ILE A 106 12.29 -21.14 18.60
N ALA A 107 11.39 -21.11 17.61
CA ALA A 107 10.17 -20.32 17.64
C ALA A 107 9.07 -21.09 18.36
N LYS A 108 8.32 -20.40 19.22
CA LYS A 108 7.08 -20.86 19.84
C LYS A 108 5.97 -19.85 19.60
N THR A 109 4.81 -20.30 19.18
CA THR A 109 3.72 -19.46 18.73
C THR A 109 2.43 -19.73 19.49
N THR A 110 1.52 -18.75 19.46
CA THR A 110 0.22 -18.80 20.12
C THR A 110 -0.71 -19.91 19.64
N ASP A 111 -0.49 -20.44 18.45
CA ASP A 111 -1.21 -21.61 17.90
C ASP A 111 -0.49 -22.95 18.14
N GLY A 112 0.51 -22.94 19.03
CA GLY A 112 1.22 -24.16 19.45
C GLY A 112 2.26 -24.68 18.47
N PHE A 113 2.63 -23.87 17.47
CA PHE A 113 3.68 -24.23 16.55
C PHE A 113 5.06 -24.02 17.16
N GLU A 114 5.93 -25.01 17.00
CA GLU A 114 7.33 -24.95 17.44
C GLU A 114 8.25 -25.38 16.30
N LYS A 115 9.24 -24.54 15.96
CA LYS A 115 10.19 -24.80 14.88
C LYS A 115 11.48 -24.04 15.03
N ASP A 116 12.57 -24.64 14.56
CA ASP A 116 13.85 -23.96 14.38
C ASP A 116 13.77 -22.97 13.22
N LEU A 117 13.96 -21.69 13.54
CA LEU A 117 13.99 -20.56 12.62
C LEU A 117 15.34 -19.83 12.65
N SER A 118 16.39 -20.43 13.23
CA SER A 118 17.73 -19.85 13.37
C SER A 118 18.36 -19.45 12.04
N PHE A 119 17.96 -20.12 10.94
CA PHE A 119 18.45 -19.85 9.57
C PHE A 119 17.74 -18.68 8.89
N ARG A 120 16.66 -18.13 9.47
CA ARG A 120 15.88 -17.06 8.87
C ARG A 120 16.54 -15.69 9.09
N GLU A 121 16.48 -14.85 8.06
CA GLU A 121 17.06 -13.51 8.07
C GLU A 121 16.51 -12.66 9.23
N PHE A 122 15.20 -12.68 9.45
CA PHE A 122 14.55 -11.91 10.52
C PHE A 122 15.07 -12.29 11.92
N TYR A 123 15.44 -13.56 12.15
CA TYR A 123 16.07 -13.98 13.40
C TYR A 123 17.45 -13.36 13.56
N GLN A 124 18.26 -13.38 12.51
CA GLN A 124 19.61 -12.80 12.53
C GLN A 124 19.59 -11.27 12.74
N VAL A 125 18.58 -10.61 12.20
CA VAL A 125 18.36 -9.18 12.40
C VAL A 125 17.88 -8.90 13.83
N GLY A 126 16.94 -9.71 14.34
CA GLY A 126 16.43 -9.62 15.71
C GLY A 126 17.51 -9.81 16.77
N LEU A 127 18.48 -10.69 16.57
CA LEU A 127 19.65 -10.86 17.46
C LEU A 127 20.50 -9.60 17.61
N LYS A 128 20.43 -8.67 16.65
CA LYS A 128 21.11 -7.35 16.71
C LYS A 128 20.27 -6.29 17.42
N GLY A 129 19.06 -6.65 17.86
CA GLY A 129 18.10 -5.70 18.44
C GLY A 129 17.39 -4.83 17.41
N GLU A 130 17.40 -5.23 16.14
CA GLU A 130 16.78 -4.48 15.05
C GLU A 130 15.38 -5.07 14.73
N SER A 131 14.43 -4.21 14.34
CA SER A 131 13.12 -4.61 13.84
C SER A 131 13.20 -4.95 12.37
N PHE A 132 12.44 -5.96 11.94
CA PHE A 132 12.46 -6.44 10.57
C PHE A 132 11.04 -6.74 10.06
N ILE A 133 10.75 -6.32 8.83
CA ILE A 133 9.54 -6.70 8.10
C ILE A 133 9.97 -7.52 6.91
N THR A 134 9.48 -8.74 6.81
CA THR A 134 9.73 -9.57 5.64
C THR A 134 8.71 -9.25 4.54
N GLU A 135 9.09 -9.48 3.30
CA GLU A 135 8.11 -9.72 2.25
C GLU A 135 7.27 -10.95 2.60
N SER A 136 6.15 -11.16 1.90
CA SER A 136 5.29 -12.32 2.12
C SER A 136 6.12 -13.61 2.11
N LEU A 137 6.27 -14.23 3.27
CA LEU A 137 6.93 -15.51 3.41
C LEU A 137 5.91 -16.61 3.20
N GLN A 138 6.29 -17.65 2.48
CA GLN A 138 5.52 -18.87 2.45
C GLN A 138 5.40 -19.40 3.90
N ASP A 139 4.19 -19.45 4.41
CA ASP A 139 3.92 -19.99 5.73
C ASP A 139 4.29 -21.49 5.71
N THR A 140 5.22 -21.89 6.58
CA THR A 140 5.65 -23.28 6.68
C THR A 140 4.73 -24.14 7.52
N VAL A 141 3.62 -23.57 8.01
CA VAL A 141 2.68 -24.22 8.96
C VAL A 141 1.36 -24.59 8.32
N GLY A 142 1.12 -24.24 7.09
CA GLY A 142 -0.11 -24.61 6.44
C GLY A 142 -0.56 -23.61 5.41
N ASP A 143 -1.49 -24.07 4.66
CA ASP A 143 -2.06 -23.44 3.50
C ASP A 143 -2.53 -22.00 3.76
N TYR A 144 -2.31 -21.18 2.74
CA TYR A 144 -2.66 -19.77 2.59
C TYR A 144 -4.07 -19.39 3.02
#